data_e4d8744916c48722fdda7dd359e69c31
#
_entry.id   e4d8744916c48722fdda7dd359e69c31
#
_cell.length_a   1.000
_cell.length_b   1.000
_cell.length_c   1.000
_cell.angle_alpha   90.00
_cell.angle_beta   90.00
_cell.angle_gamma   90.00
#
_symmetry.space_group_name_H-M   'P 1'
#
loop_
_entity.id
_entity.type
_entity.pdbx_description
1 polymer ?
#
loop_
_entity_poly.entity_id
_entity_poly.type
_entity_poly.pdbx_seq_one_letter_code
_entity_poly.pdbx_strand_id
1 'polypeptide(L)'
;MDKMSHVITHCIEQLPGLVNGNLQLVWRGRFLNTTFLMKIDSRPYYVTIKEGRIEDIQSGPALLRSWSFAVKASTQAWLKHWETFPEPGWHDIFSMAKTGQASIEGDLHPLMANLRYVKEVLAAPRAMIGG
;
A
#
# COMPACT_ATOMS: atom_id res chain seq x y z
N MET A 1 21.71 -9.63 -1.06
CA MET A 1 20.67 -8.74 -0.55
C MET A 1 20.95 -7.34 -1.02
N ASP A 2 20.09 -6.78 -1.74
CA ASP A 2 20.34 -5.49 -2.31
C ASP A 2 19.73 -4.37 -1.47
N LYS A 3 20.08 -3.14 -1.83
CA LYS A 3 19.58 -1.96 -1.11
C LYS A 3 18.08 -1.81 -1.25
N MET A 4 17.52 -2.26 -2.38
CA MET A 4 16.08 -2.13 -2.61
C MET A 4 15.28 -2.98 -1.63
N SER A 5 15.74 -4.19 -1.32
CA SER A 5 15.06 -5.03 -0.34
C SER A 5 15.05 -4.40 1.04
N HIS A 6 16.15 -3.78 1.44
CA HIS A 6 16.23 -3.09 2.73
C HIS A 6 15.31 -1.89 2.78
N VAL A 7 15.25 -1.11 1.70
CA VAL A 7 14.36 0.06 1.62
C VAL A 7 12.90 -0.39 1.74
N ILE A 8 12.52 -1.43 0.99
CA ILE A 8 11.16 -1.96 1.03
C ILE A 8 10.80 -2.41 2.44
N THR A 9 11.67 -3.20 3.08
CA THR A 9 11.42 -3.70 4.43
C THR A 9 11.23 -2.55 5.41
N HIS A 10 12.10 -1.55 5.32
CA HIS A 10 12.02 -0.39 6.20
C HIS A 10 10.71 0.39 5.98
N CYS A 11 10.31 0.58 4.73
CA CYS A 11 9.06 1.27 4.42
C CYS A 11 7.85 0.53 5.00
N ILE A 12 7.84 -0.80 4.88
CA ILE A 12 6.75 -1.61 5.42
C ILE A 12 6.71 -1.50 6.95
N GLU A 13 7.88 -1.53 7.58
CA GLU A 13 7.96 -1.43 9.04
C GLU A 13 7.45 -0.07 9.55
N GLN A 14 7.69 0.98 8.79
CA GLN A 14 7.29 2.34 9.18
C GLN A 14 5.86 2.69 8.76
N LEU A 15 5.27 1.90 7.87
CA LEU A 15 3.96 2.23 7.32
C LEU A 15 2.87 2.41 8.40
N PRO A 16 2.76 1.54 9.42
CA PRO A 16 1.75 1.77 10.45
C PRO A 16 1.92 3.11 11.16
N GLY A 17 3.15 3.50 11.49
CA GLY A 17 3.40 4.78 12.13
C GLY A 17 3.04 5.97 11.23
N LEU A 18 3.38 5.86 9.94
CA LEU A 18 3.09 6.93 8.99
C LEU A 18 1.58 7.15 8.83
N VAL A 19 0.81 6.07 8.79
CA VAL A 19 -0.64 6.16 8.64
C VAL A 19 -1.30 6.56 9.95
N ASN A 20 -0.98 5.85 11.03
CA ASN A 20 -1.68 6.03 12.30
C ASN A 20 -1.34 7.37 12.96
N GLY A 21 -0.17 7.93 12.66
CA GLY A 21 0.24 9.24 13.13
C GLY A 21 -0.38 10.40 12.36
N ASN A 22 -1.02 10.12 11.22
CA ASN A 22 -1.67 11.13 10.41
C ASN A 22 -3.17 11.13 10.73
N LEU A 23 -3.59 12.00 11.63
CA LEU A 23 -4.96 11.99 12.14
C LEU A 23 -6.01 12.30 11.07
N GLN A 24 -5.67 13.13 10.09
CA GLN A 24 -6.58 13.41 8.98
C GLN A 24 -6.79 12.17 8.13
N LEU A 25 -5.74 11.42 7.90
CA LEU A 25 -5.82 10.19 7.11
C LEU A 25 -6.65 9.14 7.84
N VAL A 26 -6.41 8.95 9.15
CA VAL A 26 -7.20 8.04 9.96
C VAL A 26 -8.67 8.41 9.90
N TRP A 27 -8.98 9.68 10.06
CA TRP A 27 -10.36 10.15 10.02
C TRP A 27 -11.00 9.86 8.66
N ARG A 28 -10.24 10.05 7.58
CA ARG A 28 -10.73 9.80 6.23
C ARG A 28 -11.10 8.33 6.03
N GLY A 29 -10.39 7.42 6.67
CA GLY A 29 -10.66 5.99 6.59
C GLY A 29 -11.45 5.42 7.77
N ARG A 30 -12.05 6.25 8.60
CA ARG A 30 -12.63 5.83 9.88
C ARG A 30 -13.70 4.75 9.79
N PHE A 31 -14.32 4.58 8.63
CA PHE A 31 -15.34 3.57 8.44
C PHE A 31 -14.80 2.31 7.72
N LEU A 32 -13.52 2.28 7.41
CA LEU A 32 -12.94 1.15 6.70
C LEU A 32 -12.40 0.12 7.68
N ASN A 33 -12.88 -1.10 7.54
CA ASN A 33 -12.41 -2.27 8.29
C ASN A 33 -12.22 -3.39 7.28
N THR A 34 -10.97 -3.72 6.97
CA THR A 34 -10.67 -4.75 5.98
C THR A 34 -9.21 -5.18 6.08
N THR A 35 -8.92 -6.33 5.49
CA THR A 35 -7.55 -6.75 5.23
C THR A 35 -7.36 -6.73 3.73
N PHE A 36 -6.33 -6.04 3.25
CA PHE A 36 -6.00 -6.07 1.83
C PHE A 36 -4.58 -6.59 1.64
N LEU A 37 -4.31 -7.05 0.44
CA LEU A 37 -3.01 -7.60 0.08
C LEU A 37 -2.21 -6.56 -0.68
N MET A 38 -1.01 -6.29 -0.22
CA MET A 38 -0.03 -5.46 -0.92
C MET A 38 1.12 -6.38 -1.29
N LYS A 39 1.28 -6.64 -2.60
CA LYS A 39 2.30 -7.57 -3.04
C LYS A 39 3.43 -6.82 -3.72
N ILE A 40 4.65 -7.04 -3.25
CA ILE A 40 5.86 -6.40 -3.77
C ILE A 40 6.72 -7.51 -4.36
N ASP A 41 6.74 -7.60 -5.69
CA ASP A 41 7.27 -8.77 -6.41
C ASP A 41 6.57 -10.02 -5.90
N SER A 42 7.31 -10.99 -5.39
CA SER A 42 6.72 -12.23 -4.89
C SER A 42 6.37 -12.19 -3.40
N ARG A 43 6.60 -11.06 -2.74
CA ARG A 43 6.39 -10.95 -1.28
C ARG A 43 5.03 -10.36 -0.95
N PRO A 44 4.12 -11.14 -0.34
CA PRO A 44 2.82 -10.63 0.07
C PRO A 44 2.87 -9.99 1.46
N TYR A 45 2.18 -8.88 1.61
CA TYR A 45 1.98 -8.22 2.90
C TYR A 45 0.48 -8.03 3.11
N TYR A 46 -0.03 -8.58 4.20
CA TYR A 46 -1.44 -8.47 4.55
C TYR A 46 -1.61 -7.30 5.50
N VAL A 47 -2.27 -6.25 5.01
CA VAL A 47 -2.46 -5.01 5.76
C VAL A 47 -3.87 -5.02 6.32
N THR A 48 -3.99 -5.06 7.65
CA THR A 48 -5.27 -5.06 8.33
C THR A 48 -5.58 -3.64 8.79
N ILE A 49 -6.71 -3.12 8.29
CA ILE A 49 -7.19 -1.78 8.64
C ILE A 49 -8.37 -1.92 9.59
N LYS A 50 -8.35 -1.16 10.67
CA LYS A 50 -9.46 -1.07 11.59
C LYS A 50 -9.74 0.40 11.87
N GLU A 51 -10.92 0.86 11.45
CA GLU A 51 -11.35 2.24 11.65
C GLU A 51 -10.30 3.25 11.16
N GLY A 52 -9.71 2.97 10.00
CA GLY A 52 -8.73 3.83 9.36
C GLY A 52 -7.33 3.73 9.90
N ARG A 53 -7.07 2.86 10.86
CA ARG A 53 -5.71 2.64 11.38
C ARG A 53 -5.18 1.31 10.89
N ILE A 54 -3.88 1.24 10.65
CA ILE A 54 -3.25 -0.04 10.38
C ILE A 54 -3.07 -0.74 11.72
N GLU A 55 -3.83 -1.82 11.90
CA GLU A 55 -3.75 -2.61 13.12
C GLU A 55 -2.59 -3.58 13.07
N ASP A 56 -2.28 -4.10 11.89
CA ASP A 56 -1.28 -5.14 11.73
C ASP A 56 -0.85 -5.24 10.29
N ILE A 57 0.42 -5.60 10.05
CA ILE A 57 0.92 -5.98 8.74
C ILE A 57 1.67 -7.28 8.92
N GLN A 58 1.24 -8.32 8.21
CA GLN A 58 1.90 -9.62 8.26
C GLN A 58 2.40 -10.01 6.88
N SER A 59 3.60 -10.55 6.83
CA SER A 59 4.17 -11.08 5.60
C SER A 59 4.14 -12.60 5.64
N GLY A 60 4.31 -13.22 4.48
CA GLY A 60 4.43 -14.67 4.40
C GLY A 60 3.37 -15.30 3.52
N PRO A 61 3.37 -16.66 3.48
CA PRO A 61 2.47 -17.37 2.59
C PRO A 61 1.01 -17.07 2.86
N ALA A 62 0.24 -17.00 1.78
CA ALA A 62 -1.15 -16.58 1.81
C ALA A 62 -2.13 -17.69 2.11
N LEU A 63 -1.69 -18.86 2.54
CA LEU A 63 -2.48 -20.08 2.49
C LEU A 63 -3.80 -20.02 3.25
N LEU A 64 -3.82 -19.34 4.38
CA LEU A 64 -5.01 -19.34 5.23
C LEU A 64 -5.51 -17.94 5.52
N ARG A 65 -5.07 -16.96 4.73
CA ARG A 65 -5.48 -15.58 4.93
C ARG A 65 -6.44 -15.12 3.85
N SER A 66 -7.53 -14.51 4.28
CA SER A 66 -8.42 -13.87 3.34
C SER A 66 -8.09 -12.38 3.25
N TRP A 67 -8.35 -11.82 2.09
CA TRP A 67 -8.16 -10.39 1.83
C TRP A 67 -9.26 -9.94 0.87
N SER A 68 -9.61 -8.66 0.95
CA SER A 68 -10.69 -8.13 0.11
C SER A 68 -10.18 -7.80 -1.29
N PHE A 69 -9.20 -6.92 -1.39
CA PHE A 69 -8.60 -6.56 -2.68
C PHE A 69 -7.08 -6.67 -2.57
N ALA A 70 -6.43 -6.68 -3.72
CA ALA A 70 -4.97 -6.77 -3.78
C ALA A 70 -4.42 -5.71 -4.73
N VAL A 71 -3.30 -5.11 -4.35
CA VAL A 71 -2.52 -4.23 -5.22
C VAL A 71 -1.14 -4.85 -5.35
N LYS A 72 -0.79 -5.24 -6.56
CA LYS A 72 0.44 -5.98 -6.84
C LYS A 72 1.31 -5.21 -7.80
N ALA A 73 2.59 -5.11 -7.51
CA ALA A 73 3.55 -4.46 -8.39
C ALA A 73 4.95 -4.94 -8.06
N SER A 74 5.91 -4.65 -8.95
CA SER A 74 7.30 -4.99 -8.73
C SER A 74 7.92 -4.06 -7.68
N THR A 75 9.07 -4.47 -7.15
CA THR A 75 9.84 -3.63 -6.23
C THR A 75 10.17 -2.28 -6.90
N GLN A 76 10.60 -2.30 -8.16
CA GLN A 76 10.93 -1.06 -8.86
C GLN A 76 9.70 -0.16 -9.03
N ALA A 77 8.55 -0.75 -9.34
CA ALA A 77 7.32 0.02 -9.49
C ALA A 77 6.92 0.71 -8.19
N TRP A 78 7.01 -0.01 -7.07
CA TRP A 78 6.69 0.58 -5.78
C TRP A 78 7.65 1.71 -5.42
N LEU A 79 8.96 1.53 -5.69
CA LEU A 79 9.94 2.59 -5.41
C LEU A 79 9.70 3.83 -6.26
N LYS A 80 9.30 3.66 -7.51
CA LYS A 80 8.93 4.80 -8.35
C LYS A 80 7.67 5.50 -7.84
N HIS A 81 6.70 4.72 -7.38
CA HIS A 81 5.48 5.28 -6.80
C HIS A 81 5.78 6.11 -5.55
N TRP A 82 6.80 5.74 -4.79
CA TRP A 82 7.16 6.39 -3.54
C TRP A 82 8.16 7.52 -3.68
N GLU A 83 8.55 7.90 -4.89
CA GLU A 83 9.41 9.08 -5.09
C GLU A 83 8.65 10.34 -4.65
N THR A 84 9.41 11.35 -4.21
CA THR A 84 8.80 12.61 -3.74
C THR A 84 7.95 13.26 -4.84
N PHE A 85 8.47 13.27 -6.06
CA PHE A 85 7.78 13.81 -7.23
C PHE A 85 7.73 12.74 -8.30
N PRO A 86 6.78 11.78 -8.19
CA PRO A 86 6.71 10.70 -9.16
C PRO A 86 6.46 11.22 -10.56
N GLU A 87 7.07 10.55 -11.54
CA GLU A 87 6.82 10.85 -12.93
C GLU A 87 5.38 10.53 -13.30
N PRO A 88 4.86 11.14 -14.38
CA PRO A 88 3.51 10.82 -14.84
C PRO A 88 3.34 9.32 -15.05
N GLY A 89 2.22 8.81 -14.58
CA GLY A 89 1.94 7.37 -14.65
C GLY A 89 2.38 6.59 -13.42
N TRP A 90 3.18 7.17 -12.53
CA TRP A 90 3.68 6.49 -11.34
C TRP A 90 3.13 7.04 -10.03
N HIS A 91 2.41 8.15 -10.09
CA HIS A 91 1.91 8.84 -8.89
C HIS A 91 0.65 8.20 -8.30
N ASP A 92 -0.05 7.36 -9.06
CA ASP A 92 -1.36 6.83 -8.71
C ASP A 92 -1.41 5.35 -9.11
N ILE A 93 -1.88 4.49 -8.20
CA ILE A 93 -1.93 3.05 -8.47
C ILE A 93 -2.82 2.71 -9.67
N PHE A 94 -3.88 3.50 -9.94
CA PHE A 94 -4.71 3.26 -11.11
C PHE A 94 -4.01 3.65 -12.41
N SER A 95 -3.20 4.70 -12.38
CA SER A 95 -2.36 5.04 -13.53
C SER A 95 -1.34 3.93 -13.78
N MET A 96 -0.75 3.39 -12.73
CA MET A 96 0.19 2.27 -12.84
C MET A 96 -0.50 1.03 -13.39
N ALA A 97 -1.72 0.75 -12.94
CA ALA A 97 -2.48 -0.39 -13.46
C ALA A 97 -2.80 -0.22 -14.93
N LYS A 98 -3.14 1.00 -15.34
CA LYS A 98 -3.46 1.30 -16.74
C LYS A 98 -2.28 1.06 -17.67
N THR A 99 -1.07 1.32 -17.19
CA THR A 99 0.15 1.12 -18.00
C THR A 99 0.77 -0.26 -17.81
N GLY A 100 0.12 -1.15 -17.06
CA GLY A 100 0.63 -2.50 -16.83
C GLY A 100 1.68 -2.61 -15.75
N GLN A 101 1.94 -1.55 -15.00
CA GLN A 101 2.96 -1.54 -13.95
C GLN A 101 2.43 -2.03 -12.61
N ALA A 102 1.13 -2.16 -12.48
CA ALA A 102 0.50 -2.69 -11.26
C ALA A 102 -0.74 -3.49 -11.65
N SER A 103 -1.19 -4.32 -10.72
CA SER A 103 -2.41 -5.11 -10.89
C SER A 103 -3.29 -4.87 -9.66
N ILE A 104 -4.57 -4.61 -9.89
CA ILE A 104 -5.54 -4.40 -8.82
C ILE A 104 -6.64 -5.43 -9.03
N GLU A 105 -6.88 -6.29 -8.03
CA GLU A 105 -7.81 -7.41 -8.19
C GLU A 105 -8.57 -7.69 -6.90
N GLY A 106 -9.56 -8.55 -7.00
CA GLY A 106 -10.38 -8.98 -5.87
C GLY A 106 -11.67 -8.18 -5.74
N ASP A 107 -12.17 -8.06 -4.51
CA ASP A 107 -13.37 -7.27 -4.23
C ASP A 107 -12.98 -5.79 -4.13
N LEU A 108 -13.28 -5.05 -5.17
CA LEU A 108 -12.88 -3.65 -5.26
C LEU A 108 -13.79 -2.69 -4.51
N HIS A 109 -14.91 -3.18 -3.96
CA HIS A 109 -15.84 -2.29 -3.27
C HIS A 109 -15.20 -1.52 -2.10
N PRO A 110 -14.48 -2.19 -1.17
CA PRO A 110 -13.84 -1.44 -0.09
C PRO A 110 -12.82 -0.41 -0.60
N LEU A 111 -12.10 -0.76 -1.67
CA LEU A 111 -11.14 0.15 -2.28
C LEU A 111 -11.84 1.37 -2.86
N MET A 112 -12.88 1.16 -3.67
CA MET A 112 -13.56 2.26 -4.35
C MET A 112 -14.34 3.14 -3.39
N ALA A 113 -14.94 2.55 -2.36
CA ALA A 113 -15.67 3.31 -1.35
C ALA A 113 -14.75 4.17 -0.48
N ASN A 114 -13.46 3.83 -0.42
CA ASN A 114 -12.47 4.53 0.39
C ASN A 114 -11.25 4.90 -0.45
N LEU A 115 -11.47 5.28 -1.68
CA LEU A 115 -10.41 5.41 -2.69
C LEU A 115 -9.29 6.34 -2.27
N ARG A 116 -9.64 7.54 -1.82
CA ARG A 116 -8.64 8.53 -1.45
C ARG A 116 -7.79 8.04 -0.27
N TYR A 117 -8.45 7.43 0.72
CA TYR A 117 -7.76 6.88 1.88
C TYR A 117 -6.76 5.80 1.46
N VAL A 118 -7.22 4.82 0.67
CA VAL A 118 -6.35 3.72 0.25
C VAL A 118 -5.17 4.23 -0.57
N LYS A 119 -5.41 5.17 -1.49
CA LYS A 119 -4.33 5.75 -2.28
C LYS A 119 -3.29 6.42 -1.38
N GLU A 120 -3.72 7.15 -0.36
CA GLU A 120 -2.81 7.83 0.55
C GLU A 120 -2.04 6.84 1.43
N VAL A 121 -2.69 5.77 1.87
CA VAL A 121 -2.01 4.72 2.63
C VAL A 121 -0.88 4.10 1.81
N LEU A 122 -1.19 3.73 0.57
CA LEU A 122 -0.19 3.10 -0.30
C LEU A 122 0.93 4.06 -0.70
N ALA A 123 0.68 5.36 -0.68
CA ALA A 123 1.67 6.37 -1.01
C ALA A 123 2.41 6.91 0.23
N ALA A 124 2.04 6.47 1.44
CA ALA A 124 2.61 7.01 2.66
C ALA A 124 4.14 6.93 2.74
N PRO A 125 4.80 5.85 2.26
CA PRO A 125 6.27 5.80 2.29
C PRO A 125 6.95 6.89 1.47
N ARG A 126 6.23 7.59 0.61
CA ARG A 126 6.78 8.70 -0.16
C ARG A 126 7.41 9.76 0.75
N ALA A 127 6.84 9.95 1.93
CA ALA A 127 7.36 10.93 2.90
C ALA A 127 8.75 10.55 3.42
N MET A 128 9.10 9.26 3.38
CA MET A 128 10.39 8.79 3.84
C MET A 128 11.44 8.79 2.74
N ILE A 129 11.09 8.25 1.58
CA ILE A 129 12.05 8.02 0.50
C ILE A 129 12.43 9.33 -0.17
N GLY A 130 11.46 10.20 -0.34
CA GLY A 130 11.67 11.46 -1.03
C GLY A 130 12.32 12.53 -0.18
N GLY A 131 12.35 12.33 1.12
CA GLY A 131 12.91 13.30 2.02
C GLY A 131 14.42 13.17 2.08
#